data_14bcfa3ea64c4c5c0b40ed8e8fa9e0df
#
_entry.id   14bcfa3ea64c4c5c0b40ed8e8fa9e0df
#
_cell.length_a   1.000
_cell.length_b   1.000
_cell.length_c   1.000
_cell.angle_alpha   90.00
_cell.angle_beta   90.00
_cell.angle_gamma   90.00
#
_symmetry.space_group_name_H-M   'P 1'
#
loop_
_entity.id
_entity.type
_entity.pdbx_description
1 polymer ?
#
loop_
_entity_poly.entity_id
_entity_poly.type
_entity_poly.pdbx_seq_one_letter_code
_entity_poly.pdbx_strand_id
1 'polypeptide(L)'
;MREKYESLSAGVLHELAKARGLKGTSTMKKSDLITRMLDSGQSAQGMLEVLQDGYGFIRSNGYLPGENDVYVSPSQIRRFNLKTGDILKGNTRVKSQNEKFSALLYVTSINGMTPGESARRMNFEDMTPIFPNERLKLERQNGSMAMRIADLVSPIGKGQRGMIASPPKAGKTTLLKDVAKSILTNNPECYLIILLIDERPEEVTDIREAIQGDQVEIVASTFDELPER
;
A
#
# COMPACT_ATOMS: atom_id res chain seq x y z
N MET A 1 24.59 5.64 -16.70
CA MET A 1 24.84 4.37 -15.98
C MET A 1 25.38 3.29 -16.90
N ARG A 2 24.85 3.13 -18.11
CA ARG A 2 25.33 2.13 -19.08
C ARG A 2 26.80 2.31 -19.41
N GLU A 3 27.25 3.53 -19.78
CA GLU A 3 28.65 3.88 -20.03
C GLU A 3 29.59 3.52 -18.88
N LYS A 4 29.10 3.71 -17.62
CA LYS A 4 29.87 3.35 -16.42
C LYS A 4 30.09 1.84 -16.29
N TYR A 5 29.12 1.02 -16.74
CA TYR A 5 29.28 -0.45 -16.76
C TYR A 5 30.09 -0.92 -17.96
N GLU A 6 29.98 -0.25 -19.11
CA GLU A 6 30.77 -0.54 -20.31
C GLU A 6 32.26 -0.31 -20.08
N SER A 7 32.64 0.64 -19.22
CA SER A 7 34.04 0.90 -18.86
C SER A 7 34.65 -0.13 -17.89
N LEU A 8 33.85 -0.97 -17.23
CA LEU A 8 34.32 -1.99 -16.27
C LEU A 8 34.73 -3.28 -17.01
N SER A 9 35.71 -4.00 -16.45
CA SER A 9 36.09 -5.33 -16.93
C SER A 9 34.99 -6.37 -16.70
N ALA A 10 34.92 -7.42 -17.50
CA ALA A 10 33.93 -8.50 -17.35
C ALA A 10 33.97 -9.15 -15.98
N GLY A 11 35.18 -9.35 -15.40
CA GLY A 11 35.34 -9.92 -14.06
C GLY A 11 34.69 -9.07 -12.95
N VAL A 12 34.96 -7.75 -12.98
CA VAL A 12 34.37 -6.80 -12.01
C VAL A 12 32.85 -6.74 -12.16
N LEU A 13 32.33 -6.84 -13.39
CA LEU A 13 30.89 -6.87 -13.63
C LEU A 13 30.25 -8.15 -13.09
N HIS A 14 30.92 -9.31 -13.20
CA HIS A 14 30.45 -10.58 -12.61
C HIS A 14 30.41 -10.53 -11.08
N GLU A 15 31.44 -9.94 -10.46
CA GLU A 15 31.46 -9.76 -9.00
C GLU A 15 30.37 -8.80 -8.51
N LEU A 16 30.18 -7.68 -9.21
CA LEU A 16 29.09 -6.73 -8.95
C LEU A 16 27.70 -7.35 -9.12
N ALA A 17 27.53 -8.19 -10.16
CA ALA A 17 26.29 -8.91 -10.39
C ALA A 17 26.02 -9.94 -9.28
N LYS A 18 27.04 -10.64 -8.82
CA LYS A 18 26.96 -11.58 -7.69
C LYS A 18 26.63 -10.86 -6.38
N ALA A 19 27.27 -9.73 -6.11
CA ALA A 19 26.98 -8.89 -4.93
C ALA A 19 25.55 -8.36 -4.92
N ARG A 20 24.93 -8.16 -6.12
CA ARG A 20 23.51 -7.79 -6.26
C ARG A 20 22.55 -8.98 -6.25
N GLY A 21 23.03 -10.18 -5.98
CA GLY A 21 22.20 -11.39 -5.89
C GLY A 21 21.72 -11.96 -7.24
N LEU A 22 22.30 -11.55 -8.35
CA LEU A 22 21.97 -12.07 -9.68
C LEU A 22 22.53 -13.48 -9.85
N LYS A 23 21.66 -14.48 -9.92
CA LYS A 23 22.04 -15.88 -10.15
C LYS A 23 22.22 -16.17 -11.65
N GLY A 24 23.14 -17.10 -11.98
CA GLY A 24 23.35 -17.55 -13.38
C GLY A 24 24.09 -16.56 -14.26
N THR A 25 24.88 -15.66 -13.68
CA THR A 25 25.63 -14.63 -14.40
C THR A 25 26.99 -15.08 -14.91
N SER A 26 27.53 -16.22 -14.42
CA SER A 26 28.89 -16.68 -14.68
C SER A 26 29.20 -17.04 -16.15
N THR A 27 28.18 -17.36 -16.94
CA THR A 27 28.29 -17.74 -18.36
C THR A 27 27.81 -16.67 -19.33
N MET A 28 27.37 -15.50 -18.82
CA MET A 28 26.79 -14.44 -19.65
C MET A 28 27.88 -13.59 -20.34
N LYS A 29 27.58 -13.17 -21.58
CA LYS A 29 28.41 -12.18 -22.28
C LYS A 29 28.32 -10.82 -21.57
N LYS A 30 29.38 -9.99 -21.72
CA LYS A 30 29.46 -8.67 -21.09
C LYS A 30 28.24 -7.79 -21.40
N SER A 31 27.78 -7.78 -22.66
CA SER A 31 26.59 -7.03 -23.09
C SER A 31 25.32 -7.46 -22.36
N ASP A 32 25.10 -8.78 -22.24
CA ASP A 32 23.90 -9.35 -21.63
C ASP A 32 23.94 -9.17 -20.12
N LEU A 33 25.14 -9.24 -19.53
CA LEU A 33 25.37 -8.98 -18.11
C LEU A 33 25.08 -7.51 -17.77
N ILE A 34 25.54 -6.56 -18.59
CA ILE A 34 25.26 -5.13 -18.42
C ILE A 34 23.77 -4.87 -18.56
N THR A 35 23.11 -5.43 -19.57
CA THR A 35 21.65 -5.29 -19.74
C THR A 35 20.93 -5.82 -18.53
N ARG A 36 21.27 -7.02 -18.06
CA ARG A 36 20.66 -7.64 -16.87
C ARG A 36 20.95 -6.87 -15.58
N MET A 37 22.12 -6.25 -15.44
CA MET A 37 22.47 -5.38 -14.32
C MET A 37 21.73 -4.04 -14.36
N LEU A 38 21.45 -3.51 -15.55
CA LEU A 38 20.61 -2.33 -15.74
C LEU A 38 19.15 -2.66 -15.46
N ASP A 39 18.68 -3.80 -15.94
CA ASP A 39 17.32 -4.30 -15.72
C ASP A 39 17.05 -4.66 -14.24
N SER A 40 18.06 -5.10 -13.49
CA SER A 40 17.98 -5.38 -12.05
C SER A 40 18.09 -4.13 -11.17
N GLY A 41 18.26 -2.95 -11.77
CA GLY A 41 18.63 -1.72 -11.06
C GLY A 41 17.46 -0.87 -10.56
N GLN A 42 16.23 -1.10 -11.00
CA GLN A 42 15.05 -0.37 -10.52
C GLN A 42 14.21 -1.28 -9.63
N SER A 43 14.05 -0.88 -8.37
CA SER A 43 13.09 -1.50 -7.47
C SER A 43 11.79 -0.70 -7.49
N ALA A 44 10.67 -1.38 -7.60
CA ALA A 44 9.36 -0.79 -7.39
C ALA A 44 8.76 -1.32 -6.09
N GLN A 45 8.07 -0.45 -5.38
CA GLN A 45 7.27 -0.80 -4.23
C GLN A 45 5.98 0.02 -4.30
N GLY A 46 4.86 -0.63 -4.05
CA GLY A 46 3.56 0.02 -4.02
C GLY A 46 2.43 -0.99 -3.89
N MET A 47 1.22 -0.47 -3.85
CA MET A 47 0.03 -1.29 -3.79
C MET A 47 -0.35 -1.82 -5.17
N LEU A 48 -0.72 -3.09 -5.21
CA LEU A 48 -1.22 -3.74 -6.41
C LEU A 48 -2.71 -3.43 -6.60
N GLU A 49 -3.07 -3.02 -7.79
CA GLU A 49 -4.44 -3.08 -8.28
C GLU A 49 -4.53 -4.11 -9.41
N VAL A 50 -5.40 -5.09 -9.26
CA VAL A 50 -5.70 -6.11 -10.28
C VAL A 50 -6.93 -5.68 -11.05
N LEU A 51 -6.82 -5.59 -12.37
CA LEU A 51 -7.90 -5.21 -13.27
C LEU A 51 -8.73 -6.44 -13.70
N GLN A 52 -9.91 -6.21 -14.26
CA GLN A 52 -10.85 -7.26 -14.69
C GLN A 52 -10.24 -8.20 -15.73
N ASP A 53 -9.33 -7.70 -16.57
CA ASP A 53 -8.62 -8.49 -17.59
C ASP A 53 -7.54 -9.43 -17.01
N GLY A 54 -7.37 -9.45 -15.68
CA GLY A 54 -6.47 -10.34 -14.95
C GLY A 54 -5.02 -9.91 -14.91
N TYR A 55 -4.63 -8.77 -15.46
CA TYR A 55 -3.35 -8.11 -15.20
C TYR A 55 -3.51 -7.03 -14.14
N GLY A 56 -2.41 -6.46 -13.67
CA GLY A 56 -2.48 -5.41 -12.66
C GLY A 56 -1.37 -4.38 -12.79
N PHE A 57 -1.44 -3.37 -11.90
CA PHE A 57 -0.43 -2.34 -11.76
C PHE A 57 -0.04 -2.16 -10.30
N ILE A 58 1.27 -2.04 -10.06
CA ILE A 58 1.76 -1.49 -8.80
C ILE A 58 1.62 0.03 -8.91
N ARG A 59 0.78 0.61 -8.06
CA ARG A 59 0.57 2.05 -8.03
C ARG A 59 1.77 2.74 -7.40
N SER A 60 2.29 3.75 -8.09
CA SER A 60 3.51 4.46 -7.68
C SER A 60 3.22 5.65 -6.77
N ASN A 61 2.00 6.16 -6.80
CA ASN A 61 1.59 7.33 -6.03
C ASN A 61 0.23 7.11 -5.36
N GLY A 62 0.26 6.46 -4.20
CA GLY A 62 -0.95 6.12 -3.44
C GLY A 62 -1.81 5.05 -4.12
N TYR A 63 -3.09 5.36 -4.37
CA TYR A 63 -4.07 4.40 -4.87
C TYR A 63 -4.51 4.69 -6.31
N LEU A 64 -4.23 5.89 -6.82
CA LEU A 64 -4.69 6.34 -8.13
C LEU A 64 -3.71 5.94 -9.25
N PRO A 65 -4.22 5.78 -10.50
CA PRO A 65 -3.38 5.56 -11.66
C PRO A 65 -2.35 6.68 -11.86
N GLY A 66 -1.10 6.30 -12.12
CA GLY A 66 0.01 7.22 -12.33
C GLY A 66 0.88 6.84 -13.52
N GLU A 67 1.70 7.80 -13.98
CA GLU A 67 2.60 7.60 -15.14
C GLU A 67 3.76 6.63 -14.85
N ASN A 68 4.12 6.47 -13.57
CA ASN A 68 5.20 5.61 -13.12
C ASN A 68 4.73 4.25 -12.61
N ASP A 69 3.49 3.90 -12.86
CA ASP A 69 2.94 2.61 -12.47
C ASP A 69 3.69 1.46 -13.14
N VAL A 70 3.75 0.33 -12.44
CA VAL A 70 4.47 -0.84 -12.91
C VAL A 70 3.50 -1.95 -13.25
N TYR A 71 3.56 -2.39 -14.49
CA TYR A 71 2.73 -3.50 -14.99
C TYR A 71 3.10 -4.83 -14.34
N VAL A 72 2.08 -5.57 -13.91
CA VAL A 72 2.17 -6.91 -13.33
C VAL A 72 1.41 -7.89 -14.21
N SER A 73 2.10 -8.94 -14.67
CA SER A 73 1.51 -9.90 -15.60
C SER A 73 0.48 -10.82 -14.94
N PRO A 74 -0.52 -11.33 -15.71
CA PRO A 74 -1.48 -12.31 -15.21
C PRO A 74 -0.84 -13.60 -14.66
N SER A 75 0.29 -13.99 -15.25
CA SER A 75 1.03 -15.18 -14.80
C SER A 75 1.62 -14.99 -13.38
N GLN A 76 2.14 -13.80 -13.07
CA GLN A 76 2.63 -13.48 -11.73
C GLN A 76 1.47 -13.40 -10.72
N ILE A 77 0.36 -12.76 -11.10
CA ILE A 77 -0.83 -12.66 -10.26
C ILE A 77 -1.34 -14.05 -9.87
N ARG A 78 -1.50 -14.95 -10.83
CA ARG A 78 -1.94 -16.33 -10.56
C ARG A 78 -0.91 -17.12 -9.75
N ARG A 79 0.38 -17.02 -10.12
CA ARG A 79 1.45 -17.80 -9.47
C ARG A 79 1.58 -17.51 -7.98
N PHE A 80 1.43 -16.26 -7.57
CA PHE A 80 1.63 -15.82 -6.20
C PHE A 80 0.32 -15.53 -5.47
N ASN A 81 -0.84 -15.86 -6.08
CA ASN A 81 -2.17 -15.56 -5.55
C ASN A 81 -2.30 -14.09 -5.09
N LEU A 82 -1.88 -13.17 -6.00
CA LEU A 82 -1.91 -11.75 -5.72
C LEU A 82 -3.33 -11.20 -5.78
N LYS A 83 -3.63 -10.27 -4.88
CA LYS A 83 -4.93 -9.60 -4.79
C LYS A 83 -4.76 -8.08 -4.85
N THR A 84 -5.80 -7.38 -5.26
CA THR A 84 -5.85 -5.92 -5.10
C THR A 84 -5.67 -5.56 -3.62
N GLY A 85 -4.83 -4.59 -3.35
CA GLY A 85 -4.45 -4.18 -2.00
C GLY A 85 -3.16 -4.80 -1.48
N ASP A 86 -2.58 -5.80 -2.17
CA ASP A 86 -1.27 -6.33 -1.79
C ASP A 86 -0.16 -5.31 -2.00
N ILE A 87 0.69 -5.14 -1.00
CA ILE A 87 1.89 -4.32 -1.11
C ILE A 87 3.00 -5.17 -1.70
N LEU A 88 3.36 -4.86 -2.94
CA LEU A 88 4.41 -5.57 -3.67
C LEU A 88 5.72 -4.79 -3.61
N LYS A 89 6.81 -5.53 -3.47
CA LYS A 89 8.16 -5.03 -3.70
C LYS A 89 8.87 -5.96 -4.67
N GLY A 90 9.51 -5.40 -5.67
CA GLY A 90 10.19 -6.21 -6.66
C GLY A 90 11.08 -5.41 -7.59
N ASN A 91 11.72 -6.09 -8.51
CA ASN A 91 12.60 -5.49 -9.51
C ASN A 91 11.85 -5.34 -10.82
N THR A 92 12.03 -4.19 -11.47
CA THR A 92 11.36 -3.85 -12.72
C THR A 92 12.34 -3.80 -13.87
N ARG A 93 11.82 -4.06 -15.06
CA ARG A 93 12.49 -3.75 -16.32
C ARG A 93 12.25 -2.29 -16.67
N VAL A 94 13.29 -1.59 -17.09
CA VAL A 94 13.14 -0.24 -17.64
C VAL A 94 12.28 -0.32 -18.89
N LYS A 95 11.28 0.56 -19.01
CA LYS A 95 10.43 0.65 -20.20
C LYS A 95 11.26 0.91 -21.45
N SER A 96 10.93 0.24 -22.55
CA SER A 96 11.46 0.58 -23.87
C SER A 96 10.73 1.81 -24.43
N GLN A 97 11.28 2.40 -25.52
CA GLN A 97 10.71 3.62 -26.11
C GLN A 97 9.24 3.50 -26.53
N ASN A 98 8.76 2.29 -26.79
CA ASN A 98 7.38 2.02 -27.22
C ASN A 98 6.46 1.54 -26.10
N GLU A 99 6.95 1.40 -24.87
CA GLU A 99 6.16 0.93 -23.72
C GLU A 99 5.74 2.11 -22.84
N LYS A 100 4.47 2.16 -22.47
CA LYS A 100 3.94 3.20 -21.58
C LYS A 100 4.39 2.99 -20.13
N PHE A 101 4.46 1.74 -19.66
CA PHE A 101 4.77 1.36 -18.29
C PHE A 101 5.98 0.45 -18.20
N SER A 102 6.71 0.52 -17.08
CA SER A 102 7.72 -0.49 -16.73
C SER A 102 7.03 -1.81 -16.38
N ALA A 103 7.69 -2.94 -16.52
CA ALA A 103 7.15 -4.25 -16.19
C ALA A 103 7.86 -4.85 -14.96
N LEU A 104 7.10 -5.48 -14.06
CA LEU A 104 7.64 -6.22 -12.93
C LEU A 104 8.31 -7.51 -13.43
N LEU A 105 9.61 -7.67 -13.15
CA LEU A 105 10.38 -8.87 -13.50
C LEU A 105 10.31 -9.92 -12.39
N TYR A 106 10.61 -9.50 -11.16
CA TYR A 106 10.70 -10.39 -10.01
C TYR A 106 9.99 -9.77 -8.80
N VAL A 107 9.18 -10.56 -8.14
CA VAL A 107 8.59 -10.21 -6.85
C VAL A 107 9.59 -10.58 -5.76
N THR A 108 9.99 -9.60 -4.94
CA THR A 108 10.90 -9.79 -3.82
C THR A 108 10.15 -10.04 -2.53
N SER A 109 9.08 -9.28 -2.28
CA SER A 109 8.19 -9.49 -1.14
C SER A 109 6.76 -9.10 -1.47
N ILE A 110 5.82 -9.69 -0.74
CA ILE A 110 4.39 -9.46 -0.79
C ILE A 110 3.92 -9.23 0.64
N ASN A 111 3.41 -8.05 0.96
CA ASN A 111 3.01 -7.66 2.32
C ASN A 111 4.12 -7.91 3.38
N GLY A 112 5.38 -7.68 3.02
CA GLY A 112 6.54 -7.94 3.88
C GLY A 112 6.98 -9.40 3.96
N MET A 113 6.20 -10.35 3.47
CA MET A 113 6.50 -11.80 3.44
C MET A 113 7.25 -12.20 2.17
N THR A 114 7.91 -13.36 2.21
CA THR A 114 8.45 -13.95 0.99
C THR A 114 7.33 -14.41 0.04
N PRO A 115 7.56 -14.44 -1.29
CA PRO A 115 6.53 -14.88 -2.24
C PRO A 115 6.01 -16.30 -1.99
N GLY A 116 6.86 -17.20 -1.45
CA GLY A 116 6.47 -18.56 -1.12
C GLY A 116 5.54 -18.66 0.10
N GLU A 117 5.76 -17.85 1.10
CA GLU A 117 4.90 -17.75 2.29
C GLU A 117 3.56 -17.08 1.93
N SER A 118 3.63 -15.99 1.17
CA SER A 118 2.42 -15.27 0.74
C SER A 118 1.49 -16.12 -0.13
N ALA A 119 2.02 -16.99 -0.98
CA ALA A 119 1.22 -17.87 -1.82
C ALA A 119 0.39 -18.89 -1.02
N ARG A 120 0.79 -19.20 0.22
CA ARG A 120 0.09 -20.13 1.13
C ARG A 120 -0.89 -19.45 2.06
N ARG A 121 -1.00 -18.11 2.00
CA ARG A 121 -1.94 -17.37 2.86
C ARG A 121 -3.38 -17.77 2.56
N MET A 122 -4.19 -17.82 3.61
CA MET A 122 -5.63 -17.96 3.48
C MET A 122 -6.23 -16.70 2.84
N ASN A 123 -7.19 -16.87 1.93
CA ASN A 123 -7.93 -15.73 1.42
C ASN A 123 -8.82 -15.15 2.52
N PHE A 124 -9.09 -13.85 2.45
CA PHE A 124 -9.95 -13.18 3.43
C PHE A 124 -11.36 -13.76 3.45
N GLU A 125 -11.87 -14.12 2.28
CA GLU A 125 -13.22 -14.70 2.10
C GLU A 125 -13.38 -16.08 2.75
N ASP A 126 -12.27 -16.82 2.90
CA ASP A 126 -12.22 -18.16 3.49
C ASP A 126 -12.03 -18.14 5.01
N MET A 127 -11.79 -16.95 5.60
CA MET A 127 -11.60 -16.81 7.04
C MET A 127 -12.93 -16.94 7.79
N THR A 128 -12.89 -17.60 8.94
CA THR A 128 -14.05 -17.69 9.83
C THR A 128 -14.31 -16.34 10.49
N PRO A 129 -15.49 -15.73 10.31
CA PRO A 129 -15.84 -14.51 11.02
C PRO A 129 -15.98 -14.76 12.53
N ILE A 130 -15.42 -13.87 13.32
CA ILE A 130 -15.50 -13.91 14.79
C ILE A 130 -16.15 -12.64 15.32
N PHE A 131 -16.74 -12.72 16.51
CA PHE A 131 -17.23 -11.52 17.20
C PHE A 131 -16.06 -10.63 17.64
N PRO A 132 -16.23 -9.29 17.63
CA PRO A 132 -15.21 -8.34 18.11
C PRO A 132 -15.10 -8.42 19.64
N ASN A 133 -14.23 -9.28 20.14
CA ASN A 133 -14.01 -9.55 21.56
C ASN A 133 -12.88 -8.72 22.18
N GLU A 134 -12.08 -8.03 21.35
CA GLU A 134 -11.03 -7.13 21.79
C GLU A 134 -11.50 -5.67 21.66
N ARG A 135 -11.67 -5.01 22.80
CA ARG A 135 -12.23 -3.65 22.85
C ARG A 135 -11.21 -2.59 22.47
N LEU A 136 -11.61 -1.63 21.63
CA LEU A 136 -10.91 -0.37 21.40
C LEU A 136 -11.38 0.65 22.46
N LYS A 137 -10.51 0.99 23.40
CA LYS A 137 -10.83 1.99 24.42
C LYS A 137 -10.73 3.39 23.81
N LEU A 138 -11.83 4.16 23.89
CA LEU A 138 -11.89 5.52 23.35
C LEU A 138 -11.60 6.60 24.41
N GLU A 139 -11.86 6.31 25.69
CA GLU A 139 -11.53 7.23 26.78
C GLU A 139 -10.01 7.42 26.89
N ARG A 140 -9.56 8.65 26.89
CA ARG A 140 -8.16 9.03 27.07
C ARG A 140 -8.03 10.17 28.06
N GLN A 141 -6.84 10.31 28.63
CA GLN A 141 -6.54 11.45 29.51
C GLN A 141 -6.70 12.75 28.72
N ASN A 142 -7.42 13.71 29.25
CA ASN A 142 -7.82 14.96 28.58
C ASN A 142 -8.65 14.77 27.29
N GLY A 143 -9.32 13.63 27.13
CA GLY A 143 -10.26 13.38 26.05
C GLY A 143 -11.60 14.07 26.25
N SER A 144 -12.42 14.09 25.19
CA SER A 144 -13.76 14.65 25.27
C SER A 144 -14.71 13.74 26.09
N MET A 145 -15.70 14.34 26.74
CA MET A 145 -16.76 13.59 27.44
C MET A 145 -17.49 12.65 26.50
N ALA A 146 -17.60 12.99 25.22
CA ALA A 146 -18.23 12.15 24.21
C ALA A 146 -17.55 10.78 24.08
N MET A 147 -16.22 10.70 24.16
CA MET A 147 -15.48 9.44 24.10
C MET A 147 -15.77 8.54 25.29
N ARG A 148 -15.89 9.11 26.49
CA ARG A 148 -16.30 8.37 27.68
C ARG A 148 -17.73 7.85 27.59
N ILE A 149 -18.65 8.67 27.08
CA ILE A 149 -20.03 8.25 26.87
C ILE A 149 -20.08 7.14 25.81
N ALA A 150 -19.35 7.27 24.70
CA ALA A 150 -19.27 6.23 23.67
C ALA A 150 -18.76 4.91 24.23
N ASP A 151 -17.74 4.94 25.06
CA ASP A 151 -17.18 3.75 25.72
C ASP A 151 -18.18 3.05 26.66
N LEU A 152 -19.08 3.80 27.29
CA LEU A 152 -20.07 3.26 28.23
C LEU A 152 -21.33 2.73 27.53
N VAL A 153 -21.79 3.44 26.48
CA VAL A 153 -23.08 3.17 25.85
C VAL A 153 -22.94 2.35 24.57
N SER A 154 -21.84 2.57 23.81
CA SER A 154 -21.61 1.92 22.52
C SER A 154 -20.14 1.56 22.35
N PRO A 155 -19.61 0.61 23.14
CA PRO A 155 -18.22 0.19 23.05
C PRO A 155 -17.91 -0.37 21.66
N ILE A 156 -16.72 -0.06 21.14
CA ILE A 156 -16.23 -0.51 19.84
C ILE A 156 -15.14 -1.55 20.02
N GLY A 157 -15.23 -2.66 19.30
CA GLY A 157 -14.19 -3.71 19.28
C GLY A 157 -13.44 -3.78 17.94
N LYS A 158 -12.26 -4.37 17.95
CA LYS A 158 -11.47 -4.61 16.74
C LYS A 158 -12.26 -5.49 15.76
N GLY A 159 -12.38 -5.04 14.51
CA GLY A 159 -13.18 -5.70 13.47
C GLY A 159 -14.67 -5.37 13.49
N GLN A 160 -15.15 -4.56 14.44
CA GLN A 160 -16.55 -4.15 14.50
C GLN A 160 -16.89 -3.16 13.40
N ARG A 161 -18.09 -3.32 12.83
CA ARG A 161 -18.72 -2.34 11.94
C ARG A 161 -19.68 -1.48 12.75
N GLY A 162 -19.44 -0.17 12.79
CA GLY A 162 -20.28 0.80 13.47
C GLY A 162 -20.78 1.86 12.49
N MET A 163 -21.94 2.44 12.78
CA MET A 163 -22.52 3.55 12.03
C MET A 163 -22.81 4.71 12.98
N ILE A 164 -22.40 5.92 12.60
CA ILE A 164 -22.78 7.16 13.29
C ILE A 164 -23.82 7.87 12.44
N ALA A 165 -25.06 7.80 12.85
CA ALA A 165 -26.16 8.53 12.21
C ALA A 165 -26.45 9.82 13.00
N SER A 166 -26.42 10.96 12.31
CA SER A 166 -26.69 12.25 12.91
C SER A 166 -27.27 13.23 11.88
N PRO A 167 -28.12 14.19 12.30
CA PRO A 167 -28.53 15.28 11.43
C PRO A 167 -27.32 16.15 11.04
N PRO A 168 -27.44 16.95 9.97
CA PRO A 168 -26.41 17.91 9.59
C PRO A 168 -26.03 18.84 10.75
N LYS A 169 -24.76 19.23 10.84
CA LYS A 169 -24.21 20.14 11.85
C LYS A 169 -24.31 19.67 13.31
N ALA A 170 -24.51 18.38 13.54
CA ALA A 170 -24.58 17.79 14.88
C ALA A 170 -23.20 17.39 15.48
N GLY A 171 -22.09 17.72 14.82
CA GLY A 171 -20.74 17.41 15.31
C GLY A 171 -20.21 16.04 14.91
N LYS A 172 -20.76 15.40 13.87
CA LYS A 172 -20.29 14.09 13.35
C LYS A 172 -18.77 14.08 13.09
N THR A 173 -18.28 15.07 12.34
CA THR A 173 -16.86 15.18 11.99
C THR A 173 -15.98 15.37 13.23
N THR A 174 -16.42 16.14 14.21
CA THR A 174 -15.73 16.33 15.49
C THR A 174 -15.64 15.01 16.25
N LEU A 175 -16.76 14.25 16.32
CA LEU A 175 -16.78 12.93 16.95
C LEU A 175 -15.84 11.96 16.27
N LEU A 176 -15.81 11.90 14.93
CA LEU A 176 -14.89 11.06 14.16
C LEU A 176 -13.42 11.42 14.43
N LYS A 177 -13.08 12.71 14.49
CA LYS A 177 -11.74 13.16 14.87
C LYS A 177 -11.35 12.72 16.28
N ASP A 178 -12.26 12.78 17.23
CA ASP A 178 -12.01 12.33 18.61
C ASP A 178 -11.82 10.82 18.69
N VAL A 179 -12.61 10.03 17.96
CA VAL A 179 -12.45 8.58 17.85
C VAL A 179 -11.07 8.25 17.26
N ALA A 180 -10.69 8.88 16.14
CA ALA A 180 -9.40 8.69 15.50
C ALA A 180 -8.24 8.99 16.47
N LYS A 181 -8.26 10.14 17.14
CA LYS A 181 -7.24 10.51 18.15
C LYS A 181 -7.18 9.52 19.31
N SER A 182 -8.33 8.99 19.73
CA SER A 182 -8.40 8.02 20.82
C SER A 182 -7.81 6.67 20.41
N ILE A 183 -8.08 6.20 19.20
CA ILE A 183 -7.50 4.96 18.67
C ILE A 183 -5.98 5.10 18.56
N LEU A 184 -5.48 6.17 17.98
CA LEU A 184 -4.03 6.41 17.83
C LEU A 184 -3.30 6.50 19.17
N THR A 185 -3.96 7.06 20.19
CA THR A 185 -3.36 7.20 21.52
C THR A 185 -3.36 5.89 22.31
N ASN A 186 -4.46 5.16 22.27
CA ASN A 186 -4.67 3.99 23.12
C ASN A 186 -4.28 2.67 22.45
N ASN A 187 -4.23 2.63 21.11
CA ASN A 187 -3.93 1.45 20.30
C ASN A 187 -2.88 1.78 19.24
N PRO A 188 -1.62 2.05 19.62
CA PRO A 188 -0.57 2.48 18.70
C PRO A 188 -0.19 1.39 17.67
N GLU A 189 -0.60 0.15 17.87
CA GLU A 189 -0.45 -0.95 16.93
C GLU A 189 -1.43 -0.87 15.75
N CYS A 190 -2.49 -0.04 15.85
CA CYS A 190 -3.50 0.08 14.81
C CYS A 190 -3.02 1.01 13.69
N TYR A 191 -3.13 0.57 12.45
CA TYR A 191 -3.01 1.42 11.28
C TYR A 191 -4.38 2.03 10.96
N LEU A 192 -4.47 3.35 10.96
CA LEU A 192 -5.73 4.08 10.78
C LEU A 192 -5.84 4.60 9.36
N ILE A 193 -6.87 4.16 8.65
CA ILE A 193 -7.23 4.71 7.33
C ILE A 193 -8.51 5.52 7.48
N ILE A 194 -8.47 6.78 7.09
CA ILE A 194 -9.63 7.67 7.05
C ILE A 194 -10.00 7.89 5.58
N LEU A 195 -11.17 7.40 5.18
CA LEU A 195 -11.70 7.59 3.84
C LEU A 195 -12.79 8.67 3.87
N LEU A 196 -12.54 9.77 3.16
CA LEU A 196 -13.46 10.89 3.02
C LEU A 196 -13.99 10.92 1.58
N ILE A 197 -15.28 10.75 1.41
CA ILE A 197 -15.91 10.68 0.09
C ILE A 197 -16.86 11.86 -0.04
N ASP A 198 -16.71 12.64 -1.11
CA ASP A 198 -17.56 13.80 -1.43
C ASP A 198 -17.60 14.83 -0.28
N GLU A 199 -16.46 14.99 0.41
CA GLU A 199 -16.35 15.96 1.50
C GLU A 199 -15.90 17.33 1.01
N ARG A 200 -16.06 18.35 1.86
CA ARG A 200 -15.62 19.71 1.55
C ARG A 200 -14.11 19.83 1.69
N PRO A 201 -13.42 20.56 0.77
CA PRO A 201 -11.97 20.74 0.84
C PRO A 201 -11.46 21.24 2.20
N GLU A 202 -12.21 22.17 2.82
CA GLU A 202 -11.89 22.69 4.14
C GLU A 202 -11.99 21.62 5.26
N GLU A 203 -12.95 20.69 5.18
CA GLU A 203 -13.10 19.59 6.15
C GLU A 203 -11.97 18.56 5.98
N VAL A 204 -11.57 18.28 4.74
CA VAL A 204 -10.43 17.40 4.45
C VAL A 204 -9.14 17.99 5.03
N THR A 205 -8.91 19.29 4.84
CA THR A 205 -7.74 19.98 5.39
C THR A 205 -7.73 19.96 6.91
N ASP A 206 -8.86 20.27 7.54
CA ASP A 206 -9.03 20.25 8.99
C ASP A 206 -8.77 18.85 9.61
N ILE A 207 -9.21 17.79 8.93
CA ILE A 207 -8.91 16.41 9.39
C ILE A 207 -7.43 16.08 9.23
N ARG A 208 -6.79 16.45 8.11
CA ARG A 208 -5.36 16.24 7.87
C ARG A 208 -4.47 16.96 8.88
N GLU A 209 -4.86 18.17 9.28
CA GLU A 209 -4.14 18.92 10.31
C GLU A 209 -4.38 18.36 11.71
N ALA A 210 -5.60 17.93 12.00
CA ALA A 210 -5.99 17.43 13.32
C ALA A 210 -5.47 16.03 13.64
N ILE A 211 -5.23 15.20 12.62
CA ILE A 211 -4.87 13.78 12.75
C ILE A 211 -3.61 13.51 11.95
N GLN A 212 -2.47 13.38 12.65
CA GLN A 212 -1.16 13.15 12.06
C GLN A 212 -0.49 11.97 12.77
N GLY A 213 0.35 11.23 12.05
CA GLY A 213 1.14 10.13 12.59
C GLY A 213 1.60 9.18 11.48
N ASP A 214 2.64 8.40 11.77
CA ASP A 214 3.20 7.41 10.82
C ASP A 214 2.25 6.24 10.56
N GLN A 215 1.26 6.04 11.43
CA GLN A 215 0.24 4.98 11.35
C GLN A 215 -1.10 5.53 10.83
N VAL A 216 -1.10 6.68 10.15
CA VAL A 216 -2.33 7.31 9.65
C VAL A 216 -2.25 7.54 8.16
N GLU A 217 -3.30 7.16 7.47
CA GLU A 217 -3.50 7.47 6.06
C GLU A 217 -4.86 8.13 5.85
N ILE A 218 -4.88 9.24 5.12
CA ILE A 218 -6.11 9.96 4.80
C ILE A 218 -6.28 9.98 3.27
N VAL A 219 -7.28 9.24 2.82
CA VAL A 219 -7.72 9.18 1.43
C VAL A 219 -8.98 10.02 1.29
N ALA A 220 -8.97 10.98 0.38
CA ALA A 220 -10.08 11.90 0.24
C ALA A 220 -10.41 12.16 -1.22
N SER A 221 -11.70 12.29 -1.51
CA SER A 221 -12.24 12.94 -2.69
C SER A 221 -13.14 14.10 -2.25
N THR A 222 -13.07 15.21 -2.99
CA THR A 222 -13.88 16.39 -2.70
C THR A 222 -14.95 16.56 -3.77
N PHE A 223 -16.04 17.23 -3.42
CA PHE A 223 -17.21 17.39 -4.30
C PHE A 223 -16.93 18.22 -5.57
N ASP A 224 -15.81 18.94 -5.61
CA ASP A 224 -15.34 19.73 -6.75
C ASP A 224 -14.42 18.96 -7.71
N GLU A 225 -14.04 17.72 -7.36
CA GLU A 225 -13.27 16.83 -8.23
C GLU A 225 -14.18 16.16 -9.28
N LEU A 226 -13.58 15.81 -10.41
CA LEU A 226 -14.29 15.06 -11.45
C LEU A 226 -14.63 13.64 -10.98
N PRO A 227 -15.85 13.11 -11.29
CA PRO A 227 -16.29 11.77 -10.83
C PRO A 227 -15.41 10.61 -11.28
N GLU A 228 -14.54 10.82 -12.26
CA GLU A 228 -13.66 9.79 -12.85
C GLU A 228 -12.31 9.64 -12.13
N ARG A 229 -12.11 10.35 -11.03
CA ARG A 229 -10.88 10.31 -10.23
C ARG A 229 -10.99 9.49 -8.97
#